data_294c4acfe6d2b2d02d79ae5ab2692ade
#
_entry.id   294c4acfe6d2b2d02d79ae5ab2692ade
#
_cell.length_a   1.000
_cell.length_b   1.000
_cell.length_c   1.000
_cell.angle_alpha   90.00
_cell.angle_beta   90.00
_cell.angle_gamma   90.00
#
_symmetry.space_group_name_H-M   'P 1'
#
loop_
_entity.id
_entity.type
_entity.pdbx_description
1 polymer ?
#
loop_
_entity_poly.entity_id
_entity_poly.type
_entity_poly.pdbx_seq_one_letter_code
_entity_poly.pdbx_strand_id
1 'polypeptide(L)'
;MKKIALLIAVIAAIMAANGCGHSAPPIKPRPVHMPQPGQQITIDLRRAEEVKNLIGEVEEVEDSSAVVVDQDIAAAIKVSGFNRLRLESIRNRARDKIKQAYPGFHVYLTSDKKLFKQLQQLEKDLQKSNLSLTEARAKLNKVISDM
;
A
#
# COMPACT_ATOMS: atom_id res chain seq x y z
N MET A 1 -43.28 -0.90 -47.28
CA MET A 1 -43.26 0.27 -46.37
C MET A 1 -43.43 -0.13 -44.89
N LYS A 2 -44.37 -1.02 -44.53
CA LYS A 2 -44.56 -1.42 -43.12
C LYS A 2 -43.35 -2.16 -42.47
N LYS A 3 -42.59 -2.92 -43.26
CA LYS A 3 -41.41 -3.69 -42.76
C LYS A 3 -40.19 -2.79 -42.47
N ILE A 4 -40.08 -1.68 -43.18
CA ILE A 4 -38.98 -0.70 -42.98
C ILE A 4 -39.22 0.13 -41.72
N ALA A 5 -40.47 0.50 -41.45
CA ALA A 5 -40.84 1.20 -40.21
C ALA A 5 -40.58 0.38 -38.94
N LEU A 6 -40.75 -0.94 -39.01
CA LEU A 6 -40.52 -1.87 -37.91
C LEU A 6 -39.01 -2.03 -37.61
N LEU A 7 -38.17 -2.03 -38.66
CA LEU A 7 -36.72 -2.09 -38.55
C LEU A 7 -36.12 -0.82 -37.92
N ILE A 8 -36.67 0.35 -38.27
CA ILE A 8 -36.22 1.65 -37.67
C ILE A 8 -36.61 1.73 -36.20
N ALA A 9 -37.77 1.21 -35.81
CA ALA A 9 -38.21 1.19 -34.40
C ALA A 9 -37.34 0.29 -33.54
N VAL A 10 -36.81 -0.83 -34.05
CA VAL A 10 -35.92 -1.74 -33.33
C VAL A 10 -34.51 -1.13 -33.14
N ILE A 11 -34.03 -0.39 -34.15
CA ILE A 11 -32.71 0.27 -34.06
C ILE A 11 -32.72 1.46 -33.05
N ALA A 12 -33.86 2.18 -32.97
CA ALA A 12 -33.98 3.27 -31.97
C ALA A 12 -34.03 2.79 -30.53
N ALA A 13 -34.47 1.55 -30.26
CA ALA A 13 -34.51 0.98 -28.92
C ALA A 13 -33.14 0.51 -28.39
N ILE A 14 -32.14 0.31 -29.27
CA ILE A 14 -30.79 -0.17 -28.87
C ILE A 14 -29.83 0.96 -28.48
N MET A 15 -30.14 2.22 -28.81
CA MET A 15 -29.30 3.37 -28.54
C MET A 15 -29.49 3.98 -27.13
N ALA A 16 -30.39 3.47 -26.29
CA ALA A 16 -30.70 4.06 -24.99
C ALA A 16 -29.98 3.41 -23.79
N ALA A 17 -29.06 2.43 -24.02
CA ALA A 17 -28.47 1.63 -22.93
C ALA A 17 -26.94 1.86 -22.70
N ASN A 18 -26.31 2.88 -23.28
CA ASN A 18 -24.89 3.15 -23.08
C ASN A 18 -24.62 4.42 -22.29
N GLY A 19 -25.29 4.54 -21.14
CA GLY A 19 -24.92 5.48 -20.08
C GLY A 19 -24.04 4.82 -19.03
N CYS A 20 -22.86 4.29 -19.39
CA CYS A 20 -21.84 3.90 -18.41
C CYS A 20 -21.19 5.16 -17.81
N GLY A 21 -21.85 5.77 -16.87
CA GLY A 21 -21.19 6.63 -15.90
C GLY A 21 -20.26 5.76 -15.05
N HIS A 22 -18.98 5.67 -15.43
CA HIS A 22 -17.93 5.19 -14.55
C HIS A 22 -17.70 6.23 -13.47
N SER A 23 -18.57 6.26 -12.47
CA SER A 23 -18.26 6.89 -11.19
C SER A 23 -17.21 6.00 -10.54
N ALA A 24 -15.96 6.45 -10.53
CA ALA A 24 -14.92 5.82 -9.74
C ALA A 24 -15.46 5.64 -8.31
N PRO A 25 -15.39 4.45 -7.72
CA PRO A 25 -15.87 4.25 -6.36
C PRO A 25 -15.14 5.23 -5.44
N PRO A 26 -15.82 5.88 -4.49
CA PRO A 26 -15.17 6.77 -3.53
C PRO A 26 -14.06 5.98 -2.84
N ILE A 27 -12.83 6.54 -2.87
CA ILE A 27 -11.68 5.97 -2.17
C ILE A 27 -12.05 5.97 -0.69
N LYS A 28 -12.45 4.81 -0.18
CA LYS A 28 -12.68 4.64 1.25
C LYS A 28 -11.34 4.87 1.95
N PRO A 29 -11.28 5.74 2.98
CA PRO A 29 -10.09 5.89 3.80
C PRO A 29 -9.66 4.49 4.27
N ARG A 30 -8.39 4.14 4.11
CA ARG A 30 -7.88 2.87 4.61
C ARG A 30 -8.05 2.86 6.12
N PRO A 31 -8.60 1.81 6.71
CA PRO A 31 -8.72 1.74 8.15
C PRO A 31 -7.32 1.73 8.76
N VAL A 32 -6.95 2.82 9.43
CA VAL A 32 -5.77 2.86 10.28
C VAL A 32 -6.16 2.09 11.55
N HIS A 33 -5.45 1.01 11.83
CA HIS A 33 -5.69 0.22 13.04
C HIS A 33 -5.31 1.07 14.26
N MET A 34 -6.31 1.59 14.97
CA MET A 34 -6.09 2.26 16.25
C MET A 34 -6.00 1.21 17.36
N PRO A 35 -4.95 1.26 18.22
CA PRO A 35 -4.86 0.37 19.37
C PRO A 35 -6.09 0.54 20.26
N GLN A 36 -6.68 -0.57 20.66
CA GLN A 36 -7.77 -0.54 21.65
C GLN A 36 -7.20 -0.18 23.04
N PRO A 37 -7.98 0.48 23.92
CA PRO A 37 -7.54 0.77 25.29
C PRO A 37 -7.11 -0.50 25.99
N GLY A 38 -5.84 -0.55 26.45
CA GLY A 38 -5.25 -1.74 27.11
C GLY A 38 -4.39 -2.62 26.20
N GLN A 39 -4.31 -2.37 24.90
CA GLN A 39 -3.44 -3.10 23.98
C GLN A 39 -1.98 -2.63 24.15
N GLN A 40 -1.10 -3.57 24.49
CA GLN A 40 0.33 -3.28 24.61
C GLN A 40 0.93 -3.10 23.20
N ILE A 41 1.51 -1.92 22.94
CA ILE A 41 2.17 -1.64 21.66
C ILE A 41 3.51 -2.38 21.63
N THR A 42 3.75 -3.13 20.56
CA THR A 42 4.99 -3.89 20.35
C THR A 42 5.68 -3.41 19.09
N ILE A 43 6.96 -3.07 19.20
CA ILE A 43 7.84 -2.76 18.06
C ILE A 43 8.72 -3.98 17.80
N ASP A 44 8.74 -4.46 16.55
CA ASP A 44 9.54 -5.63 16.15
C ASP A 44 10.60 -5.24 15.12
N LEU A 45 11.78 -4.83 15.64
CA LEU A 45 12.92 -4.45 14.80
C LEU A 45 13.50 -5.63 14.03
N ARG A 46 13.49 -6.84 14.62
CA ARG A 46 13.98 -8.05 13.95
C ARG A 46 13.13 -8.37 12.72
N ARG A 47 11.81 -8.33 12.87
CA ARG A 47 10.90 -8.56 11.74
C ARG A 47 11.00 -7.44 10.69
N ALA A 48 11.26 -6.22 11.09
CA ALA A 48 11.52 -5.13 10.15
C ALA A 48 12.73 -5.43 9.25
N GLU A 49 13.84 -5.95 9.81
CA GLU A 49 15.00 -6.37 9.03
C GLU A 49 14.69 -7.57 8.12
N GLU A 50 13.92 -8.57 8.60
CA GLU A 50 13.48 -9.70 7.79
C GLU A 50 12.64 -9.22 6.58
N VAL A 51 11.73 -8.27 6.79
CA VAL A 51 10.94 -7.65 5.71
C VAL A 51 11.83 -6.96 4.68
N LYS A 52 12.85 -6.22 5.12
CA LYS A 52 13.81 -5.56 4.21
C LYS A 52 14.59 -6.60 3.38
N ASN A 53 15.00 -7.71 3.99
CA ASN A 53 15.67 -8.81 3.29
C ASN A 53 14.75 -9.41 2.21
N LEU A 54 13.48 -9.69 2.53
CA LEU A 54 12.50 -10.19 1.55
C LEU A 54 12.30 -9.22 0.38
N ILE A 55 12.26 -7.92 0.66
CA ILE A 55 12.18 -6.88 -0.37
C ILE A 55 13.45 -6.86 -1.23
N GLY A 56 14.62 -7.02 -0.61
CA GLY A 56 15.92 -7.04 -1.29
C GLY A 56 16.12 -8.21 -2.28
N GLU A 57 15.30 -9.27 -2.16
CA GLU A 57 15.28 -10.36 -3.15
C GLU A 57 14.57 -9.96 -4.47
N VAL A 58 13.96 -8.79 -4.54
CA VAL A 58 13.37 -8.26 -5.78
C VAL A 58 14.44 -7.45 -6.50
N GLU A 59 14.99 -8.00 -7.61
CA GLU A 59 16.17 -7.48 -8.32
C GLU A 59 16.14 -5.99 -8.64
N GLU A 60 14.95 -5.43 -8.91
CA GLU A 60 14.83 -4.03 -9.32
C GLU A 60 14.79 -3.04 -8.13
N VAL A 61 14.79 -3.54 -6.90
CA VAL A 61 14.79 -2.69 -5.69
C VAL A 61 16.22 -2.32 -5.34
N GLU A 62 16.51 -1.03 -5.28
CA GLU A 62 17.82 -0.49 -4.92
C GLU A 62 17.98 -0.32 -3.40
N ASP A 63 16.89 0.01 -2.72
CA ASP A 63 16.92 0.33 -1.28
C ASP A 63 15.52 0.13 -0.70
N SER A 64 15.46 -0.21 0.58
CA SER A 64 14.21 -0.41 1.30
C SER A 64 14.30 0.06 2.75
N SER A 65 13.16 0.45 3.30
CA SER A 65 12.99 0.73 4.72
C SER A 65 11.72 0.07 5.20
N ALA A 66 11.71 -0.45 6.41
CA ALA A 66 10.56 -1.09 7.01
C ALA A 66 10.46 -0.81 8.50
N VAL A 67 9.23 -0.70 8.98
CA VAL A 67 8.89 -0.59 10.39
C VAL A 67 7.73 -1.53 10.68
N VAL A 68 7.83 -2.28 11.77
CA VAL A 68 6.79 -3.20 12.24
C VAL A 68 6.36 -2.80 13.64
N VAL A 69 5.08 -2.51 13.76
CA VAL A 69 4.44 -2.21 15.05
C VAL A 69 3.16 -3.00 15.15
N ASP A 70 3.04 -3.83 16.17
CA ASP A 70 1.94 -4.77 16.37
C ASP A 70 1.78 -5.72 15.17
N GLN A 71 0.66 -5.64 14.44
CA GLN A 71 0.36 -6.41 13.24
C GLN A 71 0.50 -5.59 11.96
N ASP A 72 1.02 -4.36 12.04
CA ASP A 72 1.19 -3.49 10.87
C ASP A 72 2.65 -3.50 10.41
N ILE A 73 2.86 -3.86 9.16
CA ILE A 73 4.12 -3.76 8.44
C ILE A 73 4.01 -2.58 7.47
N ALA A 74 4.74 -1.52 7.75
CA ALA A 74 4.91 -0.43 6.79
C ALA A 74 6.29 -0.50 6.17
N ALA A 75 6.35 -0.55 4.85
CA ALA A 75 7.58 -0.61 4.10
C ALA A 75 7.58 0.39 2.94
N ALA A 76 8.78 0.81 2.56
CA ALA A 76 8.98 1.69 1.42
C ALA A 76 10.15 1.16 0.58
N ILE A 77 10.01 1.26 -0.75
CA ILE A 77 11.02 0.82 -1.71
C ILE A 77 11.51 1.98 -2.56
N LYS A 78 12.79 1.90 -2.93
CA LYS A 78 13.41 2.74 -3.92
C LYS A 78 13.78 1.87 -5.13
N VAL A 79 13.40 2.32 -6.31
CA VAL A 79 13.62 1.61 -7.57
C VAL A 79 14.43 2.48 -8.51
N SER A 80 15.33 1.88 -9.29
CA SER A 80 16.16 2.59 -10.28
C SER A 80 15.32 3.37 -11.30
N GLY A 81 15.92 4.42 -11.87
CA GLY A 81 15.25 5.27 -12.86
C GLY A 81 14.75 4.51 -14.09
N PHE A 82 15.47 3.47 -14.52
CA PHE A 82 15.11 2.62 -15.66
C PHE A 82 13.90 1.73 -15.40
N ASN A 83 13.65 1.35 -14.15
CA ASN A 83 12.58 0.45 -13.76
C ASN A 83 11.28 1.17 -13.37
N ARG A 84 11.21 2.51 -13.48
CA ARG A 84 10.03 3.30 -13.11
C ARG A 84 8.77 2.93 -13.88
N LEU A 85 8.90 2.52 -15.13
CA LEU A 85 7.76 2.07 -15.95
C LEU A 85 7.16 0.75 -15.43
N ARG A 86 7.92 -0.01 -14.66
CA ARG A 86 7.51 -1.29 -14.05
C ARG A 86 7.24 -1.18 -12.54
N LEU A 87 7.23 0.04 -12.01
CA LEU A 87 7.17 0.31 -10.57
C LEU A 87 6.00 -0.39 -9.87
N GLU A 88 4.83 -0.42 -10.49
CA GLU A 88 3.65 -1.08 -9.93
C GLU A 88 3.84 -2.60 -9.82
N SER A 89 4.36 -3.24 -10.87
CA SER A 89 4.69 -4.66 -10.86
C SER A 89 5.73 -5.01 -9.79
N ILE A 90 6.79 -4.20 -9.68
CA ILE A 90 7.85 -4.37 -8.68
C ILE A 90 7.28 -4.26 -7.27
N ARG A 91 6.47 -3.22 -7.02
CA ARG A 91 5.79 -3.01 -5.74
C ARG A 91 4.86 -4.16 -5.38
N ASN A 92 4.10 -4.70 -6.35
CA ASN A 92 3.20 -5.82 -6.12
C ASN A 92 3.99 -7.09 -5.78
N ARG A 93 5.07 -7.42 -6.51
CA ARG A 93 5.95 -8.55 -6.18
C ARG A 93 6.54 -8.45 -4.77
N ALA A 94 7.06 -7.29 -4.40
CA ALA A 94 7.58 -7.05 -3.06
C ALA A 94 6.50 -7.22 -1.98
N ARG A 95 5.30 -6.67 -2.22
CA ARG A 95 4.16 -6.82 -1.30
C ARG A 95 3.72 -8.28 -1.14
N ASP A 96 3.67 -9.02 -2.25
CA ASP A 96 3.22 -10.42 -2.23
C ASP A 96 4.22 -11.30 -1.47
N LYS A 97 5.53 -11.08 -1.62
CA LYS A 97 6.56 -11.75 -0.80
C LYS A 97 6.34 -11.52 0.70
N ILE A 98 6.11 -10.28 1.10
CA ILE A 98 5.85 -9.95 2.51
C ILE A 98 4.56 -10.63 3.00
N LYS A 99 3.48 -10.57 2.22
CA LYS A 99 2.21 -11.20 2.58
C LYS A 99 2.29 -12.72 2.70
N GLN A 100 3.07 -13.37 1.86
CA GLN A 100 3.31 -14.81 1.93
C GLN A 100 4.07 -15.19 3.20
N ALA A 101 5.07 -14.41 3.58
CA ALA A 101 5.85 -14.64 4.80
C ALA A 101 5.07 -14.30 6.08
N TYR A 102 4.19 -13.31 6.02
CA TYR A 102 3.44 -12.78 7.17
C TYR A 102 1.94 -12.66 6.89
N PRO A 103 1.21 -13.77 6.70
CA PRO A 103 -0.21 -13.74 6.30
C PRO A 103 -1.15 -13.08 7.32
N GLY A 104 -0.75 -13.01 8.59
CA GLY A 104 -1.52 -12.37 9.67
C GLY A 104 -1.26 -10.87 9.83
N PHE A 105 -0.42 -10.27 8.98
CA PHE A 105 -0.05 -8.86 9.10
C PHE A 105 -0.73 -7.99 8.05
N HIS A 106 -1.00 -6.74 8.42
CA HIS A 106 -1.40 -5.70 7.47
C HIS A 106 -0.16 -5.13 6.79
N VAL A 107 -0.07 -5.28 5.48
CA VAL A 107 1.12 -4.85 4.71
C VAL A 107 0.81 -3.58 3.93
N TYR A 108 1.51 -2.53 4.28
CA TYR A 108 1.51 -1.23 3.61
C TYR A 108 2.84 -1.04 2.91
N LEU A 109 2.83 -0.86 1.59
CA LEU A 109 4.04 -0.72 0.79
C LEU A 109 3.91 0.45 -0.17
N THR A 110 4.87 1.36 -0.11
CA THR A 110 4.95 2.54 -0.96
C THR A 110 6.25 2.62 -1.74
N SER A 111 6.26 3.39 -2.82
CA SER A 111 7.45 3.81 -3.56
C SER A 111 7.59 5.34 -3.63
N ASP A 112 6.81 6.04 -2.81
CA ASP A 112 6.91 7.49 -2.69
C ASP A 112 8.20 7.90 -1.97
N LYS A 113 8.94 8.84 -2.56
CA LYS A 113 10.24 9.27 -2.04
C LYS A 113 10.16 10.00 -0.70
N LYS A 114 9.07 10.75 -0.47
CA LYS A 114 8.87 11.48 0.78
C LYS A 114 8.56 10.50 1.90
N LEU A 115 7.65 9.56 1.64
CA LEU A 115 7.27 8.52 2.61
C LEU A 115 8.45 7.57 2.89
N PHE A 116 9.27 7.25 1.88
CA PHE A 116 10.52 6.50 2.08
C PHE A 116 11.42 7.17 3.11
N LYS A 117 11.67 8.48 2.95
CA LYS A 117 12.50 9.23 3.91
C LYS A 117 11.89 9.29 5.31
N GLN A 118 10.58 9.46 5.40
CA GLN A 118 9.87 9.49 6.69
C GLN A 118 9.97 8.14 7.40
N LEU A 119 9.78 7.04 6.67
CA LEU A 119 9.86 5.70 7.21
C LEU A 119 11.31 5.36 7.63
N GLN A 120 12.31 5.73 6.82
CA GLN A 120 13.71 5.56 7.14
C GLN A 120 14.12 6.36 8.40
N GLN A 121 13.58 7.57 8.56
CA GLN A 121 13.83 8.33 9.79
C GLN A 121 13.19 7.66 11.01
N LEU A 122 11.95 7.19 10.87
CA LEU A 122 11.26 6.46 11.94
C LEU A 122 12.03 5.19 12.33
N GLU A 123 12.49 4.40 11.35
CA GLU A 123 13.32 3.22 11.57
C GLU A 123 14.59 3.56 12.39
N LYS A 124 15.32 4.61 12.00
CA LYS A 124 16.52 5.08 12.73
C LYS A 124 16.22 5.54 14.16
N ASP A 125 15.12 6.25 14.35
CA ASP A 125 14.71 6.73 15.67
C ASP A 125 14.36 5.56 16.59
N LEU A 126 13.72 4.51 16.06
CA LEU A 126 13.40 3.28 16.79
C LEU A 126 14.67 2.48 17.17
N GLN A 127 15.62 2.35 16.25
CA GLN A 127 16.89 1.65 16.49
C GLN A 127 17.71 2.35 17.59
N LYS A 128 17.61 3.67 17.70
CA LYS A 128 18.29 4.47 18.73
C LYS A 128 17.51 4.58 20.04
N SER A 129 16.33 3.95 20.13
CA SER A 129 15.43 4.06 21.29
C SER A 129 15.06 5.52 21.65
N ASN A 130 14.98 6.38 20.64
CA ASN A 130 14.70 7.81 20.82
C ASN A 130 13.20 8.14 20.88
N LEU A 131 12.33 7.13 20.75
CA LEU A 131 10.88 7.30 20.73
C LEU A 131 10.20 6.42 21.77
N SER A 132 9.17 6.95 22.39
CA SER A 132 8.24 6.13 23.16
C SER A 132 7.39 5.24 22.21
N LEU A 133 6.84 4.15 22.75
CA LEU A 133 5.98 3.23 21.99
C LEU A 133 4.76 3.95 21.37
N THR A 134 4.17 4.87 22.14
CA THR A 134 3.00 5.65 21.67
C THR A 134 3.37 6.61 20.54
N GLU A 135 4.52 7.29 20.63
CA GLU A 135 5.01 8.18 19.57
C GLU A 135 5.36 7.38 18.30
N ALA A 136 6.00 6.23 18.45
CA ALA A 136 6.30 5.33 17.35
C ALA A 136 5.04 4.93 16.59
N ARG A 137 4.01 4.52 17.34
CA ARG A 137 2.70 4.14 16.77
C ARG A 137 2.03 5.32 16.07
N ALA A 138 2.03 6.49 16.68
CA ALA A 138 1.42 7.70 16.10
C ALA A 138 2.13 8.11 14.78
N LYS A 139 3.47 8.10 14.76
CA LYS A 139 4.26 8.40 13.56
C LYS A 139 4.02 7.37 12.46
N LEU A 140 3.98 6.07 12.79
CA LEU A 140 3.69 5.01 11.84
C LEU A 140 2.30 5.18 11.23
N ASN A 141 1.28 5.42 12.05
CA ASN A 141 -0.09 5.64 11.57
C ASN A 141 -0.17 6.82 10.61
N LYS A 142 0.54 7.91 10.87
CA LYS A 142 0.62 9.05 9.96
C LYS A 142 1.23 8.65 8.61
N VAL A 143 2.32 7.91 8.60
CA VAL A 143 2.95 7.43 7.35
C VAL A 143 2.00 6.50 6.59
N ILE A 144 1.33 5.59 7.28
CA ILE A 144 0.36 4.66 6.67
C ILE A 144 -0.83 5.42 6.06
N SER A 145 -1.32 6.46 6.73
CA SER A 145 -2.45 7.25 6.21
C SER A 145 -2.10 8.04 4.94
N ASP A 146 -0.81 8.32 4.74
CA ASP A 146 -0.31 9.05 3.58
C ASP A 146 0.07 8.10 2.41
N MET A 147 0.00 6.76 2.60
CA MET A 147 0.26 5.73 1.58
C MET A 147 -0.99 5.43 0.73
#